data_a544c3ea83291a0cca5459cd56ac414c
#
_entry.id   a544c3ea83291a0cca5459cd56ac414c
#
_cell.length_a   1.000
_cell.length_b   1.000
_cell.length_c   1.000
_cell.angle_alpha   90.00
_cell.angle_beta   90.00
_cell.angle_gamma   90.00
#
_symmetry.space_group_name_H-M   'P 1'
#
loop_
_entity.id
_entity.type
_entity.pdbx_description
1 polymer ?
#
loop_
_entity_poly.entity_id
_entity_poly.type
_entity_poly.pdbx_seq_one_letter_code
_entity_poly.pdbx_strand_id
1 'polypeptide(L)'
;MVAVGPNMFYTVTLPCTLWFLDRGKAKTPRADTVLFIDARHIYRQIDRAHRDWTTAQTGFIANLVRLYRGESPDFTLGGDEAETKLNEIFGKKPKYADIPGLCKAATIQDIEAQGWSLNPGRYVGVAPGEAVSDEDFREQFETLNEELEALNARARELEGIIAGNVAEILQA
;
A
#
# COMPACT_ATOMS: atom_id res chain seq x y z
N MET A 1 -7.99 11.44 4.34
CA MET A 1 -8.51 10.21 3.71
C MET A 1 -7.43 9.14 3.79
N VAL A 2 -7.78 7.89 4.10
CA VAL A 2 -6.80 6.81 4.27
C VAL A 2 -7.21 5.64 3.37
N ALA A 3 -6.37 5.28 2.40
CA ALA A 3 -6.54 4.07 1.60
C ALA A 3 -6.11 2.86 2.42
N VAL A 4 -6.95 1.86 2.48
CA VAL A 4 -6.74 0.62 3.24
C VAL A 4 -6.74 -0.56 2.28
N GLY A 5 -5.81 -1.49 2.49
CA GLY A 5 -5.66 -2.68 1.66
C GLY A 5 -6.84 -3.65 1.75
N PRO A 6 -6.84 -4.68 0.92
CA PRO A 6 -7.88 -5.71 0.96
C PRO A 6 -7.78 -6.52 2.27
N ASN A 7 -8.88 -7.19 2.62
CA ASN A 7 -8.97 -8.12 3.75
C ASN A 7 -8.78 -7.48 5.15
N MET A 8 -8.95 -6.17 5.26
CA MET A 8 -8.85 -5.43 6.54
C MET A 8 -10.15 -5.44 7.34
N PHE A 9 -11.27 -5.72 6.72
CA PHE A 9 -12.58 -5.78 7.38
C PHE A 9 -13.20 -7.16 7.21
N TYR A 10 -13.94 -7.56 8.24
CA TYR A 10 -14.60 -8.86 8.24
C TYR A 10 -15.50 -9.02 7.02
N THR A 11 -15.35 -10.12 6.30
CA THR A 11 -16.08 -10.46 5.06
C THR A 11 -15.82 -9.53 3.86
N VAL A 12 -14.90 -8.57 3.93
CA VAL A 12 -14.62 -7.65 2.82
C VAL A 12 -13.24 -7.92 2.25
N THR A 13 -13.20 -8.43 1.03
CA THR A 13 -11.95 -8.73 0.29
C THR A 13 -11.46 -7.56 -0.56
N LEU A 14 -12.25 -6.48 -0.68
CA LEU A 14 -11.90 -5.31 -1.48
C LEU A 14 -11.13 -4.27 -0.65
N PRO A 15 -10.21 -3.51 -1.27
CA PRO A 15 -9.64 -2.33 -0.63
C PRO A 15 -10.72 -1.26 -0.43
N CYS A 16 -10.56 -0.44 0.59
CA CYS A 16 -11.49 0.66 0.87
C CYS A 16 -10.76 1.96 1.20
N THR A 17 -11.49 3.05 1.25
CA THR A 17 -10.98 4.35 1.68
C THR A 17 -11.78 4.84 2.89
N LEU A 18 -11.08 5.14 3.98
CA LEU A 18 -11.67 5.74 5.18
C LEU A 18 -11.71 7.27 5.01
N TRP A 19 -12.86 7.84 5.24
CA TRP A 19 -13.10 9.27 5.15
C TRP A 19 -13.19 9.86 6.56
N PHE A 20 -12.34 10.86 6.84
CA PHE A 20 -12.35 11.61 8.08
C PHE A 20 -12.74 13.05 7.77
N LEU A 21 -13.82 13.52 8.37
CA LEU A 21 -14.36 14.86 8.19
C LEU A 21 -14.02 15.71 9.43
N ASP A 22 -13.27 16.80 9.24
CA ASP A 22 -12.83 17.70 10.29
C ASP A 22 -13.45 19.10 10.11
N ARG A 23 -14.48 19.42 10.90
CA ARG A 23 -15.13 20.74 10.87
C ARG A 23 -14.24 21.85 11.41
N GLY A 24 -13.31 21.55 12.30
CA GLY A 24 -12.36 22.52 12.88
C GLY A 24 -11.35 23.05 11.88
N LYS A 25 -11.12 22.32 10.79
CA LYS A 25 -10.16 22.62 9.75
C LYS A 25 -10.43 23.95 9.02
N ALA A 26 -11.69 24.34 8.86
CA ALA A 26 -12.10 25.55 8.13
C ALA A 26 -11.48 26.86 8.65
N LYS A 27 -11.01 26.86 9.90
CA LYS A 27 -10.37 28.02 10.56
C LYS A 27 -8.84 27.88 10.65
N THR A 28 -8.25 26.98 9.89
CA THR A 28 -6.82 26.69 9.91
C THR A 28 -6.21 26.91 8.53
N PRO A 29 -4.87 27.07 8.42
CA PRO A 29 -4.19 27.13 7.13
C PRO A 29 -4.42 25.90 6.22
N ARG A 30 -5.01 24.84 6.77
CA ARG A 30 -5.31 23.58 6.07
C ARG A 30 -6.72 23.55 5.48
N ALA A 31 -7.47 24.66 5.51
CA ALA A 31 -8.87 24.74 5.05
C ALA A 31 -9.04 24.11 3.66
N ASP A 32 -8.16 24.45 2.73
CA ASP A 32 -8.25 24.10 1.31
C ASP A 32 -7.31 22.94 0.92
N THR A 33 -6.93 22.09 1.86
CA THR A 33 -6.08 20.91 1.59
C THR A 33 -6.74 19.62 2.08
N VAL A 34 -6.46 18.52 1.47
CA VAL A 34 -6.87 17.17 1.90
C VAL A 34 -5.64 16.31 2.11
N LEU A 35 -5.50 15.74 3.29
CA LEU A 35 -4.46 14.75 3.54
C LEU A 35 -4.91 13.39 2.97
N PHE A 36 -4.15 12.88 2.02
CA PHE A 36 -4.25 11.52 1.52
C PHE A 36 -3.13 10.67 2.12
N ILE A 37 -3.48 9.51 2.65
CA ILE A 37 -2.55 8.50 3.19
C ILE A 37 -2.81 7.19 2.47
N ASP A 38 -1.74 6.57 1.96
CA ASP A 38 -1.80 5.22 1.42
C ASP A 38 -1.30 4.21 2.45
N ALA A 39 -2.23 3.58 3.15
CA ALA A 39 -1.95 2.56 4.14
C ALA A 39 -2.19 1.13 3.61
N ARG A 40 -2.29 0.95 2.27
CA ARG A 40 -2.55 -0.37 1.67
C ARG A 40 -1.45 -1.38 1.94
N HIS A 41 -0.22 -0.91 2.17
CA HIS A 41 0.96 -1.71 2.48
C HIS A 41 1.31 -1.71 3.98
N ILE A 42 0.53 -1.01 4.80
CA ILE A 42 0.68 -0.99 6.26
C ILE A 42 -0.34 -1.98 6.83
N TYR A 43 0.09 -3.18 7.17
CA TYR A 43 -0.79 -4.19 7.79
C TYR A 43 0.04 -5.30 8.44
N ARG A 44 -0.60 -6.04 9.34
CA ARG A 44 -0.16 -7.34 9.80
C ARG A 44 -1.03 -8.42 9.14
N GLN A 45 -0.40 -9.43 8.55
CA GLN A 45 -1.11 -10.59 8.04
C GLN A 45 -1.44 -11.53 9.20
N ILE A 46 -2.73 -11.76 9.48
CA ILE A 46 -3.19 -12.71 10.50
C ILE A 46 -3.25 -14.11 9.90
N ASP A 47 -3.93 -14.22 8.76
CA ASP A 47 -4.03 -15.45 7.98
C ASP A 47 -4.19 -15.11 6.49
N ARG A 48 -4.47 -16.12 5.66
CA ARG A 48 -4.58 -15.96 4.21
C ARG A 48 -5.65 -14.94 3.79
N ALA A 49 -6.71 -14.77 4.59
CA ALA A 49 -7.89 -13.99 4.26
C ALA A 49 -8.06 -12.74 5.14
N HIS A 50 -7.27 -12.60 6.20
CA HIS A 50 -7.45 -11.54 7.20
C HIS A 50 -6.17 -10.76 7.46
N ARG A 51 -6.33 -9.45 7.53
CA ARG A 51 -5.31 -8.47 7.89
C ARG A 51 -5.83 -7.55 8.99
N ASP A 52 -4.93 -7.00 9.79
CA ASP A 52 -5.25 -5.94 10.74
C ASP A 52 -4.11 -4.91 10.83
N TRP A 53 -4.32 -3.89 11.63
CA TRP A 53 -3.27 -2.99 12.06
C TRP A 53 -2.86 -3.31 13.49
N THR A 54 -1.55 -3.41 13.71
CA THR A 54 -1.01 -3.42 15.07
C THR A 54 -1.23 -2.07 15.74
N THR A 55 -1.09 -2.03 17.06
CA THR A 55 -1.13 -0.77 17.83
C THR A 55 -0.07 0.21 17.34
N ALA A 56 1.13 -0.28 16.98
CA ALA A 56 2.21 0.54 16.44
C ALA A 56 1.88 1.10 15.06
N GLN A 57 1.29 0.32 14.16
CA GLN A 57 0.86 0.79 12.84
C GLN A 57 -0.25 1.82 12.94
N THR A 58 -1.21 1.62 13.86
CA THR A 58 -2.27 2.59 14.14
C THR A 58 -1.69 3.89 14.71
N GLY A 59 -0.75 3.79 15.66
CA GLY A 59 -0.03 4.93 16.24
C GLY A 59 0.77 5.70 15.20
N PHE A 60 1.45 5.00 14.30
CA PHE A 60 2.17 5.60 13.18
C PHE A 60 1.24 6.42 12.26
N ILE A 61 0.11 5.83 11.82
CA ILE A 61 -0.88 6.52 10.98
C ILE A 61 -1.48 7.74 11.70
N ALA A 62 -1.77 7.62 13.00
CA ALA A 62 -2.27 8.73 13.81
C ALA A 62 -1.25 9.87 13.89
N ASN A 63 0.04 9.54 14.04
CA ASN A 63 1.11 10.54 14.08
C ASN A 63 1.35 11.23 12.73
N LEU A 64 1.12 10.58 11.59
CA LEU A 64 1.09 11.26 10.28
C LEU A 64 0.05 12.39 10.27
N VAL A 65 -1.13 12.14 10.81
CA VAL A 65 -2.20 13.15 10.90
C VAL A 65 -1.82 14.27 11.87
N ARG A 66 -1.16 13.95 13.00
CA ARG A 66 -0.68 14.96 13.95
C ARG A 66 0.37 15.86 13.30
N LEU A 67 1.36 15.28 12.59
CA LEU A 67 2.35 16.06 11.85
C LEU A 67 1.69 17.00 10.82
N TYR A 68 0.73 16.49 10.03
CA TYR A 68 -0.04 17.33 9.10
C TYR A 68 -0.80 18.47 9.79
N ARG A 69 -1.25 18.26 11.02
CA ARG A 69 -1.90 19.28 11.83
C ARG A 69 -0.92 20.26 12.46
N GLY A 70 0.39 20.01 12.40
CA GLY A 70 1.41 20.80 13.07
C GLY A 70 1.48 20.51 14.57
N GLU A 71 0.93 19.37 15.01
CA GLU A 71 0.95 18.90 16.39
C GLU A 71 2.21 18.06 16.64
N SER A 72 2.65 18.01 17.90
CA SER A 72 3.74 17.11 18.31
C SER A 72 3.27 15.67 18.22
N PRO A 73 4.15 14.73 17.84
CA PRO A 73 3.86 13.30 17.91
C PRO A 73 3.44 12.85 19.31
N ASP A 74 2.63 11.81 19.34
CA ASP A 74 2.15 11.19 20.56
C ASP A 74 2.28 9.66 20.43
N PHE A 75 3.16 9.07 21.21
CA PHE A 75 3.48 7.65 21.17
C PHE A 75 2.79 6.84 22.27
N THR A 76 1.78 7.41 22.94
CA THR A 76 0.94 6.65 23.90
C THR A 76 0.32 5.44 23.23
N LEU A 77 -0.01 5.56 21.93
CA LEU A 77 -0.43 4.46 21.07
C LEU A 77 0.75 3.99 20.21
N GLY A 78 1.17 2.74 20.41
CA GLY A 78 2.20 2.10 19.60
C GLY A 78 3.62 2.22 20.11
N GLY A 79 3.89 3.05 21.13
CA GLY A 79 5.18 3.12 21.84
C GLY A 79 6.39 3.34 20.93
N ASP A 80 7.50 2.73 21.30
CA ASP A 80 8.80 2.86 20.64
C ASP A 80 8.80 2.37 19.18
N GLU A 81 7.97 1.39 18.83
CA GLU A 81 7.87 0.88 17.47
C GLU A 81 7.25 1.94 16.53
N ALA A 82 6.18 2.62 16.97
CA ALA A 82 5.58 3.70 16.21
C ALA A 82 6.52 4.90 16.10
N GLU A 83 7.29 5.21 17.15
CA GLU A 83 8.30 6.26 17.15
C GLU A 83 9.43 5.96 16.18
N THR A 84 9.98 4.76 16.24
CA THR A 84 11.06 4.31 15.35
C THR A 84 10.64 4.46 13.90
N LYS A 85 9.48 3.95 13.54
CA LYS A 85 8.96 4.03 12.17
C LYS A 85 8.72 5.47 11.71
N LEU A 86 8.23 6.33 12.60
CA LEU A 86 8.04 7.75 12.28
C LEU A 86 9.38 8.44 12.05
N ASN A 87 10.38 8.16 12.89
CA ASN A 87 11.71 8.74 12.82
C ASN A 87 12.52 8.25 11.61
N GLU A 88 12.32 7.01 11.17
CA GLU A 88 12.92 6.48 9.94
C GLU A 88 12.48 7.29 8.71
N ILE A 89 11.22 7.69 8.65
CA ILE A 89 10.64 8.36 7.49
C ILE A 89 10.81 9.89 7.57
N PHE A 90 10.57 10.50 8.74
CA PHE A 90 10.55 11.95 8.92
C PHE A 90 11.76 12.51 9.68
N GLY A 91 12.70 11.64 10.09
CA GLY A 91 13.88 12.02 10.88
C GLY A 91 13.58 12.25 12.36
N LYS A 92 14.62 12.46 13.16
CA LYS A 92 14.56 12.61 14.63
C LYS A 92 13.77 13.82 15.14
N LYS A 93 13.47 14.77 14.29
CA LYS A 93 12.60 15.93 14.58
C LYS A 93 11.49 15.94 13.52
N PRO A 94 10.54 15.03 13.62
CA PRO A 94 9.57 14.80 12.56
C PRO A 94 8.72 16.06 12.32
N LYS A 95 8.67 16.47 11.08
CA LYS A 95 7.77 17.50 10.55
C LYS A 95 7.07 16.92 9.33
N TYR A 96 5.83 17.33 9.10
CA TYR A 96 5.11 16.89 7.93
C TYR A 96 5.85 17.27 6.64
N ALA A 97 5.95 16.31 5.77
CA ALA A 97 6.36 16.45 4.38
C ALA A 97 5.55 15.43 3.55
N ASP A 98 5.33 15.74 2.28
CA ASP A 98 4.75 14.78 1.35
C ASP A 98 5.79 13.67 1.10
N ILE A 99 5.37 12.43 1.28
CA ILE A 99 6.22 11.24 1.08
C ILE A 99 5.61 10.39 -0.04
N PRO A 100 6.31 10.24 -1.17
CA PRO A 100 5.83 9.40 -2.27
C PRO A 100 5.52 7.97 -1.79
N GLY A 101 4.36 7.45 -2.21
CA GLY A 101 3.89 6.12 -1.80
C GLY A 101 3.30 6.03 -0.39
N LEU A 102 3.34 7.11 0.41
CA LEU A 102 2.83 7.10 1.78
C LEU A 102 1.78 8.18 2.03
N CYS A 103 2.12 9.45 1.83
CA CYS A 103 1.19 10.53 2.14
C CYS A 103 1.41 11.78 1.30
N LYS A 104 0.33 12.52 1.06
CA LYS A 104 0.35 13.83 0.40
C LYS A 104 -0.79 14.73 0.90
N ALA A 105 -0.45 15.99 1.15
CA ALA A 105 -1.42 17.06 1.37
C ALA A 105 -1.74 17.73 0.03
N ALA A 106 -2.83 17.33 -0.61
CA ALA A 106 -3.25 17.89 -1.88
C ALA A 106 -4.14 19.13 -1.66
N THR A 107 -3.97 20.16 -2.48
CA THR A 107 -4.83 21.34 -2.52
C THR A 107 -6.14 21.04 -3.28
N ILE A 108 -7.13 21.93 -3.16
CA ILE A 108 -8.37 21.83 -3.94
C ILE A 108 -8.06 21.89 -5.44
N GLN A 109 -7.09 22.72 -5.87
CA GLN A 109 -6.66 22.79 -7.26
C GLN A 109 -6.06 21.48 -7.77
N ASP A 110 -5.25 20.80 -6.93
CA ASP A 110 -4.73 19.47 -7.28
C ASP A 110 -5.87 18.46 -7.45
N ILE A 111 -6.91 18.56 -6.62
CA ILE A 111 -8.08 17.66 -6.68
C ILE A 111 -8.91 17.95 -7.93
N GLU A 112 -9.12 19.22 -8.27
CA GLU A 112 -9.79 19.63 -9.49
C GLU A 112 -9.04 19.15 -10.74
N ALA A 113 -7.73 19.32 -10.79
CA ALA A 113 -6.88 18.84 -11.88
C ALA A 113 -6.95 17.31 -12.08
N GLN A 114 -7.27 16.56 -11.02
CA GLN A 114 -7.52 15.11 -11.07
C GLN A 114 -9.00 14.75 -11.31
N GLY A 115 -9.80 15.69 -11.82
CA GLY A 115 -11.22 15.47 -12.10
C GLY A 115 -12.05 15.18 -10.86
N TRP A 116 -11.74 15.84 -9.74
CA TRP A 116 -12.41 15.67 -8.44
C TRP A 116 -12.34 14.25 -7.87
N SER A 117 -11.38 13.46 -8.32
CA SER A 117 -11.16 12.12 -7.79
C SER A 117 -10.68 12.21 -6.34
N LEU A 118 -11.25 11.40 -5.45
CA LEU A 118 -10.82 11.29 -4.05
C LEU A 118 -10.11 9.96 -3.76
N ASN A 119 -9.53 9.33 -4.78
CA ASN A 119 -8.73 8.13 -4.62
C ASN A 119 -7.31 8.50 -4.15
N PRO A 120 -6.87 8.13 -2.93
CA PRO A 120 -5.56 8.47 -2.40
C PRO A 120 -4.38 8.08 -3.30
N GLY A 121 -4.47 6.94 -3.99
CA GLY A 121 -3.41 6.46 -4.88
C GLY A 121 -3.08 7.40 -6.05
N ARG A 122 -3.99 8.31 -6.43
CA ARG A 122 -3.72 9.31 -7.46
C ARG A 122 -2.83 10.46 -6.98
N TYR A 123 -2.73 10.66 -5.68
CA TYR A 123 -2.03 11.79 -5.07
C TYR A 123 -0.69 11.41 -4.45
N VAL A 124 -0.62 10.28 -3.78
CA VAL A 124 0.60 9.87 -3.07
C VAL A 124 1.72 9.39 -3.99
N GLY A 125 1.40 9.06 -5.26
CA GLY A 125 2.38 8.53 -6.21
C GLY A 125 2.85 7.12 -5.83
N VAL A 126 3.99 6.76 -6.38
CA VAL A 126 4.66 5.48 -6.10
C VAL A 126 5.91 5.78 -5.28
N ALA A 127 6.16 5.01 -4.22
CA ALA A 127 7.43 5.08 -3.52
C ALA A 127 8.58 4.83 -4.53
N PRO A 128 9.68 5.59 -4.48
CA PRO A 128 10.86 5.23 -5.25
C PRO A 128 11.20 3.77 -4.88
N GLY A 129 11.10 2.86 -5.85
CA GLY A 129 11.62 1.51 -5.68
C GLY A 129 13.12 1.59 -5.43
N GLU A 130 13.71 0.56 -4.83
CA GLU A 130 15.15 0.39 -4.95
C GLU A 130 15.47 0.48 -6.44
N ALA A 131 16.38 1.35 -6.80
CA ALA A 131 16.82 1.49 -8.17
C ALA A 131 17.51 0.17 -8.55
N VAL A 132 16.73 -0.76 -9.06
CA VAL A 132 17.27 -1.96 -9.69
C VAL A 132 18.03 -1.43 -10.91
N SER A 133 19.32 -1.74 -11.02
CA SER A 133 20.07 -1.36 -12.21
C SER A 133 19.43 -1.98 -13.44
N ASP A 134 19.59 -1.35 -14.61
CA ASP A 134 19.06 -1.91 -15.85
C ASP A 134 19.65 -3.31 -16.13
N GLU A 135 20.84 -3.59 -15.61
CA GLU A 135 21.53 -4.88 -15.70
C GLU A 135 20.86 -5.91 -14.78
N ASP A 136 20.62 -5.58 -13.50
CA ASP A 136 19.92 -6.46 -12.56
C ASP A 136 18.47 -6.74 -13.01
N PHE A 137 17.80 -5.75 -13.59
CA PHE A 137 16.44 -5.93 -14.15
C PHE A 137 16.46 -6.92 -15.32
N ARG A 138 17.44 -6.81 -16.22
CA ARG A 138 17.57 -7.72 -17.36
C ARG A 138 17.87 -9.14 -16.90
N GLU A 139 18.80 -9.31 -15.97
CA GLU A 139 19.16 -10.62 -15.40
C GLU A 139 17.96 -11.28 -14.73
N GLN A 140 17.21 -10.54 -13.93
CA GLN A 140 15.97 -11.04 -13.32
C GLN A 140 14.91 -11.39 -14.37
N PHE A 141 14.76 -10.58 -15.40
CA PHE A 141 13.80 -10.81 -16.46
C PHE A 141 14.17 -12.05 -17.29
N GLU A 142 15.45 -12.23 -17.63
CA GLU A 142 15.95 -13.42 -18.31
C GLU A 142 15.72 -14.68 -17.48
N THR A 143 16.06 -14.65 -16.19
CA THR A 143 15.84 -15.77 -15.26
C THR A 143 14.35 -16.15 -15.16
N LEU A 144 13.46 -15.18 -15.01
CA LEU A 144 12.02 -15.42 -14.96
C LEU A 144 11.47 -15.95 -16.29
N ASN A 145 12.00 -15.51 -17.42
CA ASN A 145 11.61 -16.02 -18.73
C ASN A 145 12.05 -17.47 -18.93
N GLU A 146 13.26 -17.82 -18.53
CA GLU A 146 13.75 -19.22 -18.57
C GLU A 146 12.88 -20.13 -17.68
N GLU A 147 12.54 -19.68 -16.48
CA GLU A 147 11.65 -20.42 -15.58
C GLU A 147 10.25 -20.61 -16.19
N LEU A 148 9.71 -19.57 -16.81
CA LEU A 148 8.42 -19.64 -17.51
C LEU A 148 8.45 -20.63 -18.66
N GLU A 149 9.52 -20.64 -19.47
CA GLU A 149 9.68 -21.59 -20.57
C GLU A 149 9.77 -23.04 -20.06
N ALA A 150 10.52 -23.26 -18.98
CA ALA A 150 10.62 -24.57 -18.34
C ALA A 150 9.27 -25.06 -17.79
N LEU A 151 8.51 -24.19 -17.13
CA LEU A 151 7.17 -24.50 -16.64
C LEU A 151 6.18 -24.79 -17.76
N ASN A 152 6.24 -24.05 -18.86
CA ASN A 152 5.40 -24.28 -20.05
C ASN A 152 5.73 -25.62 -20.72
N ALA A 153 7.02 -25.99 -20.79
CA ALA A 153 7.44 -27.30 -21.34
C ALA A 153 6.85 -28.44 -20.48
N ARG A 154 6.96 -28.32 -19.14
CA ARG A 154 6.42 -29.32 -18.22
C ARG A 154 4.88 -29.38 -18.25
N ALA A 155 4.21 -28.26 -18.43
CA ALA A 155 2.75 -28.23 -18.59
C ALA A 155 2.31 -29.03 -19.84
N ARG A 156 2.99 -28.84 -20.96
CA ARG A 156 2.69 -29.59 -22.19
C ARG A 156 2.95 -31.10 -22.05
N GLU A 157 4.01 -31.50 -21.34
CA GLU A 157 4.27 -32.90 -21.01
C GLU A 157 3.12 -33.51 -20.20
N LEU A 158 2.69 -32.81 -19.16
CA LEU A 158 1.55 -33.24 -18.33
C LEU A 158 0.23 -33.29 -19.10
N GLU A 159 -0.03 -32.33 -19.98
CA GLU A 159 -1.17 -32.39 -20.90
C GLU A 159 -1.16 -33.66 -21.77
N GLY A 160 0.01 -34.02 -22.29
CA GLY A 160 0.17 -35.26 -23.06
C GLY A 160 -0.10 -36.52 -22.24
N ILE A 161 0.37 -36.57 -21.00
CA ILE A 161 0.13 -37.71 -20.09
C ILE A 161 -1.38 -37.80 -19.75
N ILE A 162 -2.01 -36.67 -19.46
CA ILE A 162 -3.43 -36.64 -19.17
C ILE A 162 -4.25 -37.10 -20.37
N ALA A 163 -3.92 -36.63 -21.58
CA ALA A 163 -4.60 -37.05 -22.82
C ALA A 163 -4.44 -38.55 -23.06
N GLY A 164 -3.24 -39.12 -22.84
CA GLY A 164 -2.98 -40.55 -22.91
C GLY A 164 -3.84 -41.37 -21.93
N ASN A 165 -3.84 -40.97 -20.67
CA ASN A 165 -4.63 -41.63 -19.62
C ASN A 165 -6.14 -41.60 -19.92
N VAL A 166 -6.65 -40.47 -20.43
CA VAL A 166 -8.06 -40.34 -20.82
C VAL A 166 -8.37 -41.28 -21.99
N ALA A 167 -7.48 -41.39 -22.99
CA ALA A 167 -7.69 -42.28 -24.10
C ALA A 167 -7.69 -43.77 -23.67
N GLU A 168 -6.82 -44.17 -22.76
CA GLU A 168 -6.82 -45.52 -22.18
C GLU A 168 -8.10 -45.85 -21.42
N ILE A 169 -8.58 -44.90 -20.60
CA ILE A 169 -9.84 -45.09 -19.83
C ILE A 169 -11.06 -45.22 -20.76
N LEU A 170 -11.07 -44.47 -21.86
CA LEU A 170 -12.20 -44.53 -22.82
C LEU A 170 -12.18 -45.74 -23.72
N GLN A 171 -11.06 -46.49 -23.81
CA GLN A 171 -10.95 -47.70 -24.59
C GLN A 171 -11.15 -48.97 -23.74
N ALA A 172 -11.19 -48.87 -22.43
CA ALA A 172 -11.47 -49.93 -21.48
C ALA A 172 -12.98 -50.11 -21.25
#